data_7ae72505e8626dd53f796d68bb733c6d
#
_entry.id   7ae72505e8626dd53f796d68bb733c6d
#
_cell.length_a   1.000
_cell.length_b   1.000
_cell.length_c   1.000
_cell.angle_alpha   90.00
_cell.angle_beta   90.00
_cell.angle_gamma   90.00
#
_symmetry.space_group_name_H-M   'P 1'
#
loop_
_entity.id
_entity.type
_entity.pdbx_description
1 polymer ?
#
loop_
_entity_poly.entity_id
_entity_poly.type
_entity_poly.pdbx_seq_one_letter_code
_entity_poly.pdbx_strand_id
1 'polypeptide(L)'
;PILRMGTKDFIKKCNDAEIDGVILPDLPLDESVEFCNNLKNKNISPILLVAPNTSEKRIKKISKLAGDLIYAVSILGITGNDLSSKNNLKNYLAKVKDNSETPFMVGFGISTNDDVNWFNSFSDGAVVGSAVIKKVLKDTKKGVVENFVKNLKK
;
A
#
# COMPACT_ATOMS: atom_id res chain seq x y z
N PRO A 1 -7.77 -9.11 -15.57
CA PRO A 1 -6.83 -8.77 -16.67
C PRO A 1 -5.61 -9.70 -16.69
N ILE A 2 -4.90 -9.88 -15.56
CA ILE A 2 -3.67 -10.70 -15.49
C ILE A 2 -3.92 -12.14 -15.92
N LEU A 3 -4.94 -12.80 -15.39
CA LEU A 3 -5.29 -14.18 -15.73
C LEU A 3 -5.66 -14.35 -17.23
N ARG A 4 -6.29 -13.34 -17.83
CA ARG A 4 -6.63 -13.36 -19.27
C ARG A 4 -5.40 -13.20 -20.15
N MET A 5 -4.39 -12.48 -19.71
CA MET A 5 -3.11 -12.30 -20.38
C MET A 5 -2.20 -13.54 -20.23
N GLY A 6 -2.35 -14.24 -19.11
CA GLY A 6 -1.42 -15.26 -18.65
C GLY A 6 -0.37 -14.68 -17.70
N THR A 7 -0.13 -15.38 -16.60
CA THR A 7 0.78 -14.90 -15.54
C THR A 7 2.22 -14.77 -16.04
N LYS A 8 2.68 -15.69 -16.90
CA LYS A 8 4.04 -15.64 -17.48
C LYS A 8 4.23 -14.41 -18.37
N ASP A 9 3.26 -14.14 -19.26
CA ASP A 9 3.31 -12.99 -20.16
C ASP A 9 3.21 -11.66 -19.39
N PHE A 10 2.40 -11.61 -18.33
CA PHE A 10 2.31 -10.46 -17.46
C PHE A 10 3.66 -10.17 -16.80
N ILE A 11 4.29 -11.19 -16.18
CA ILE A 11 5.59 -11.04 -15.51
C ILE A 11 6.67 -10.61 -16.52
N LYS A 12 6.66 -11.18 -17.72
CA LYS A 12 7.58 -10.78 -18.80
C LYS A 12 7.40 -9.29 -19.12
N LYS A 13 6.18 -8.83 -19.32
CA LYS A 13 5.89 -7.41 -19.60
C LYS A 13 6.30 -6.48 -18.46
N CYS A 14 6.09 -6.89 -17.21
CA CYS A 14 6.57 -6.12 -16.05
C CYS A 14 8.10 -6.00 -16.07
N ASN A 15 8.80 -7.08 -16.36
CA ASN A 15 10.25 -7.07 -16.45
C ASN A 15 10.75 -6.21 -17.62
N ASP A 16 10.14 -6.33 -18.80
CA ASP A 16 10.49 -5.54 -19.99
C ASP A 16 10.21 -4.04 -19.79
N ALA A 17 9.28 -3.68 -18.91
CA ALA A 17 8.93 -2.31 -18.54
C ALA A 17 9.66 -1.81 -17.28
N GLU A 18 10.61 -2.57 -16.75
CA GLU A 18 11.40 -2.23 -15.55
C GLU A 18 10.51 -1.87 -14.34
N ILE A 19 9.44 -2.66 -14.12
CA ILE A 19 8.53 -2.49 -12.98
C ILE A 19 9.16 -3.10 -11.73
N ASP A 20 9.36 -2.30 -10.68
CA ASP A 20 9.95 -2.75 -9.42
C ASP A 20 9.00 -3.56 -8.54
N GLY A 21 7.69 -3.29 -8.63
CA GLY A 21 6.70 -4.00 -7.83
C GLY A 21 5.28 -3.86 -8.34
N VAL A 22 4.43 -4.80 -7.95
CA VAL A 22 3.01 -4.83 -8.34
C VAL A 22 2.09 -5.03 -7.14
N ILE A 23 1.03 -4.23 -7.08
CA ILE A 23 -0.03 -4.37 -6.09
C ILE A 23 -1.08 -5.33 -6.65
N LEU A 24 -1.43 -6.36 -5.88
CA LEU A 24 -2.33 -7.44 -6.27
C LEU A 24 -3.56 -7.48 -5.33
N PRO A 25 -4.54 -6.59 -5.53
CA PRO A 25 -5.66 -6.45 -4.60
C PRO A 25 -6.63 -7.64 -4.61
N ASP A 26 -6.77 -8.28 -5.76
CA ASP A 26 -7.82 -9.28 -6.00
C ASP A 26 -7.32 -10.73 -5.94
N LEU A 27 -6.03 -10.95 -5.62
CA LEU A 27 -5.44 -12.28 -5.61
C LEU A 27 -5.60 -12.95 -4.24
N PRO A 28 -6.33 -14.06 -4.13
CA PRO A 28 -6.42 -14.82 -2.90
C PRO A 28 -5.06 -15.33 -2.45
N LEU A 29 -4.75 -15.19 -1.15
CA LEU A 29 -3.43 -15.51 -0.61
C LEU A 29 -2.99 -16.94 -0.90
N ASP A 30 -3.90 -17.90 -0.81
CA ASP A 30 -3.58 -19.32 -0.98
C ASP A 30 -3.29 -19.67 -2.45
N GLU A 31 -3.80 -18.88 -3.40
CA GLU A 31 -3.54 -19.01 -4.84
C GLU A 31 -2.35 -18.17 -5.32
N SER A 32 -1.84 -17.28 -4.46
CA SER A 32 -0.83 -16.29 -4.84
C SER A 32 0.61 -16.78 -4.72
N VAL A 33 0.85 -17.90 -4.05
CA VAL A 33 2.21 -18.35 -3.67
C VAL A 33 3.12 -18.51 -4.90
N GLU A 34 2.68 -19.28 -5.88
CA GLU A 34 3.46 -19.51 -7.10
C GLU A 34 3.69 -18.20 -7.86
N PHE A 35 2.65 -17.40 -8.02
CA PHE A 35 2.73 -16.13 -8.76
C PHE A 35 3.67 -15.13 -8.06
N CYS A 36 3.59 -14.99 -6.73
CA CYS A 36 4.50 -14.13 -5.97
C CYS A 36 5.95 -14.60 -6.07
N ASN A 37 6.20 -15.91 -6.01
CA ASN A 37 7.53 -16.46 -6.17
C ASN A 37 8.08 -16.19 -7.58
N ASN A 38 7.25 -16.33 -8.62
CA ASN A 38 7.63 -16.04 -10.00
C ASN A 38 7.95 -14.55 -10.22
N LEU A 39 7.25 -13.63 -9.56
CA LEU A 39 7.57 -12.20 -9.55
C LEU A 39 8.94 -11.96 -8.89
N LYS A 40 9.16 -12.50 -7.67
CA LYS A 40 10.42 -12.36 -6.94
C LYS A 40 11.61 -12.90 -7.73
N ASN A 41 11.46 -14.00 -8.45
CA ASN A 41 12.50 -14.57 -9.33
C ASN A 41 12.88 -13.64 -10.49
N LYS A 42 12.11 -12.58 -10.73
CA LYS A 42 12.39 -11.52 -11.72
C LYS A 42 12.69 -10.17 -11.06
N ASN A 43 13.00 -10.17 -9.77
CA ASN A 43 13.22 -8.96 -8.97
C ASN A 43 12.04 -7.98 -8.98
N ILE A 44 10.81 -8.51 -9.15
CA ILE A 44 9.58 -7.72 -9.06
C ILE A 44 8.93 -8.00 -7.71
N SER A 45 8.75 -6.98 -6.91
CA SER A 45 8.19 -7.08 -5.56
C SER A 45 6.67 -7.30 -5.61
N PRO A 46 6.13 -8.45 -5.14
CA PRO A 46 4.70 -8.59 -4.92
C PRO A 46 4.28 -7.79 -3.68
N ILE A 47 3.47 -6.76 -3.87
CA ILE A 47 2.94 -5.91 -2.80
C ILE A 47 1.55 -6.44 -2.44
N LEU A 48 1.46 -7.07 -1.27
CA LEU A 48 0.22 -7.68 -0.79
C LEU A 48 -0.49 -6.75 0.19
N LEU A 49 -1.82 -6.94 0.30
CA LEU A 49 -2.66 -6.06 1.10
C LEU A 49 -3.04 -6.70 2.44
N VAL A 50 -3.09 -5.85 3.47
CA VAL A 50 -3.71 -6.14 4.75
C VAL A 50 -4.80 -5.10 5.06
N ALA A 51 -5.83 -5.50 5.78
CA ALA A 51 -6.97 -4.67 6.15
C ALA A 51 -7.28 -4.83 7.65
N PRO A 52 -8.08 -3.95 8.27
CA PRO A 52 -8.39 -4.03 9.70
C PRO A 52 -8.94 -5.37 10.17
N ASN A 53 -9.70 -6.05 9.31
CA ASN A 53 -10.25 -7.38 9.57
C ASN A 53 -9.28 -8.54 9.27
N THR A 54 -8.05 -8.28 8.83
CA THR A 54 -7.05 -9.32 8.60
C THR A 54 -6.57 -9.88 9.93
N SER A 55 -6.64 -11.21 10.09
CA SER A 55 -6.17 -11.88 11.30
C SER A 55 -4.63 -11.87 11.39
N GLU A 56 -4.10 -11.93 12.61
CA GLU A 56 -2.64 -11.98 12.85
C GLU A 56 -1.96 -13.13 12.11
N LYS A 57 -2.56 -14.32 12.14
CA LYS A 57 -2.06 -15.48 11.39
C LYS A 57 -1.96 -15.20 9.88
N ARG A 58 -2.92 -14.43 9.34
CA ARG A 58 -2.92 -14.06 7.93
C ARG A 58 -1.90 -12.96 7.64
N ILE A 59 -1.71 -12.00 8.55
CA ILE A 59 -0.65 -10.98 8.43
C ILE A 59 0.72 -11.65 8.37
N LYS A 60 1.02 -12.60 9.26
CA LYS A 60 2.27 -13.37 9.24
C LYS A 60 2.50 -14.12 7.93
N LYS A 61 1.45 -14.72 7.35
CA LYS A 61 1.54 -15.38 6.04
C LYS A 61 1.81 -14.38 4.92
N ILE A 62 1.11 -13.24 4.94
CA ILE A 62 1.28 -12.16 3.97
C ILE A 62 2.71 -11.61 4.04
N SER A 63 3.23 -11.33 5.24
CA SER A 63 4.58 -10.83 5.43
C SER A 63 5.65 -11.76 4.82
N LYS A 64 5.52 -13.07 5.00
CA LYS A 64 6.45 -14.04 4.40
C LYS A 64 6.37 -14.11 2.88
N LEU A 65 5.18 -13.88 2.34
CA LEU A 65 4.92 -14.01 0.90
C LEU A 65 5.14 -12.69 0.15
N ALA A 66 4.91 -11.55 0.77
CA ALA A 66 5.18 -10.24 0.19
C ALA A 66 6.65 -10.08 -0.22
N GLY A 67 6.92 -9.11 -1.09
CA GLY A 67 8.28 -8.70 -1.42
C GLY A 67 8.81 -7.71 -0.37
N ASP A 68 9.21 -6.53 -0.84
CA ASP A 68 9.83 -5.52 0.01
C ASP A 68 8.84 -4.68 0.81
N LEU A 69 7.53 -4.79 0.51
CA LEU A 69 6.51 -3.92 1.05
C LEU A 69 5.15 -4.61 1.20
N ILE A 70 4.44 -4.28 2.29
CA ILE A 70 3.02 -4.56 2.48
C ILE A 70 2.23 -3.26 2.37
N TYR A 71 1.05 -3.33 1.77
CA TYR A 71 0.12 -2.21 1.70
C TYR A 71 -1.00 -2.39 2.74
N ALA A 72 -0.98 -1.56 3.79
CA ALA A 72 -2.02 -1.54 4.81
C ALA A 72 -3.15 -0.60 4.37
N VAL A 73 -4.32 -1.18 4.12
CA VAL A 73 -5.50 -0.41 3.73
C VAL A 73 -6.09 0.25 4.96
N SER A 74 -6.05 1.59 5.03
CA SER A 74 -6.84 2.32 6.02
C SER A 74 -8.24 2.53 5.46
N ILE A 75 -9.26 1.93 6.05
CA ILE A 75 -10.65 2.24 5.72
C ILE A 75 -10.99 3.57 6.42
N LEU A 76 -10.50 4.65 5.90
CA LEU A 76 -10.91 5.98 6.30
C LEU A 76 -11.99 6.50 5.35
N GLY A 77 -13.16 5.89 5.42
CA GLY A 77 -14.42 6.60 5.23
C GLY A 77 -14.79 7.38 6.48
N ILE A 78 -13.79 7.77 7.28
CA ILE A 78 -14.00 8.49 8.53
C ILE A 78 -13.96 9.98 8.22
N THR A 79 -15.08 10.47 7.74
CA THR A 79 -15.42 11.88 7.79
C THR A 79 -15.78 12.18 9.25
N GLY A 80 -14.82 12.64 10.04
CA GLY A 80 -15.08 13.08 11.40
C GLY A 80 -13.93 12.78 12.38
N ASN A 81 -13.75 13.68 13.36
CA ASN A 81 -12.82 13.53 14.48
C ASN A 81 -13.28 12.48 15.52
N ASP A 82 -13.73 11.30 15.07
CA ASP A 82 -14.11 10.24 15.98
C ASP A 82 -12.88 9.57 16.57
N LEU A 83 -12.62 9.86 17.85
CA LEU A 83 -11.50 9.30 18.63
C LEU A 83 -11.54 7.77 18.66
N SER A 84 -12.72 7.17 18.63
CA SER A 84 -12.89 5.70 18.61
C SER A 84 -12.32 5.11 17.33
N SER A 85 -12.51 5.75 16.21
CA SER A 85 -11.99 5.31 14.92
C SER A 85 -10.48 5.46 14.82
N LYS A 86 -9.89 6.54 15.38
CA LYS A 86 -8.43 6.70 15.43
C LYS A 86 -7.78 5.63 16.32
N ASN A 87 -8.39 5.30 17.46
CA ASN A 87 -7.89 4.24 18.32
C ASN A 87 -7.98 2.86 17.66
N ASN A 88 -9.06 2.55 16.97
CA ASN A 88 -9.20 1.30 16.22
C ASN A 88 -8.14 1.19 15.11
N LEU A 89 -7.88 2.30 14.41
CA LEU A 89 -6.86 2.35 13.38
C LEU A 89 -5.46 2.17 13.97
N LYS A 90 -5.14 2.84 15.08
CA LYS A 90 -3.88 2.65 15.81
C LYS A 90 -3.68 1.19 16.23
N ASN A 91 -4.69 0.56 16.81
CA ASN A 91 -4.64 -0.84 17.21
C ASN A 91 -4.42 -1.77 16.02
N TYR A 92 -5.06 -1.49 14.88
CA TYR A 92 -4.84 -2.21 13.65
C TYR A 92 -3.41 -2.09 13.15
N LEU A 93 -2.85 -0.88 13.10
CA LEU A 93 -1.47 -0.66 12.63
C LEU A 93 -0.45 -1.31 13.58
N ALA A 94 -0.68 -1.24 14.89
CA ALA A 94 0.12 -1.96 15.88
C ALA A 94 0.07 -3.48 15.63
N LYS A 95 -1.13 -4.04 15.41
CA LYS A 95 -1.30 -5.45 15.04
C LYS A 95 -0.51 -5.82 13.78
N VAL A 96 -0.48 -4.97 12.75
CA VAL A 96 0.32 -5.21 11.54
C VAL A 96 1.80 -5.21 11.89
N LYS A 97 2.27 -4.21 12.62
CA LYS A 97 3.68 -4.06 13.04
C LYS A 97 4.17 -5.25 13.85
N ASP A 98 3.38 -5.73 14.80
CA ASP A 98 3.74 -6.85 15.68
C ASP A 98 3.75 -8.21 14.97
N ASN A 99 3.12 -8.32 13.80
CA ASN A 99 2.96 -9.57 13.07
C ASN A 99 3.59 -9.56 11.66
N SER A 100 4.34 -8.52 11.31
CA SER A 100 5.04 -8.38 10.04
C SER A 100 6.53 -8.08 10.26
N GLU A 101 7.38 -8.84 9.58
CA GLU A 101 8.82 -8.54 9.44
C GLU A 101 9.08 -7.68 8.19
N THR A 102 8.11 -7.62 7.28
CA THR A 102 8.17 -6.81 6.06
C THR A 102 7.68 -5.40 6.37
N PRO A 103 8.39 -4.34 5.94
CA PRO A 103 7.92 -2.96 6.04
C PRO A 103 6.53 -2.77 5.46
N PHE A 104 5.74 -1.85 6.01
CA PHE A 104 4.42 -1.58 5.47
C PHE A 104 4.12 -0.09 5.36
N MET A 105 3.44 0.27 4.27
CA MET A 105 2.91 1.61 4.05
C MET A 105 1.39 1.61 4.21
N VAL A 106 0.88 2.73 4.69
CA VAL A 106 -0.57 2.92 4.85
C VAL A 106 -1.10 3.81 3.74
N GLY A 107 -2.20 3.40 3.14
CA GLY A 107 -2.89 4.18 2.11
C GLY A 107 -4.40 4.24 2.29
N PHE A 108 -5.04 5.11 1.51
CA PHE A 108 -6.43 5.57 1.52
C PHE A 108 -6.73 6.73 2.50
N GLY A 109 -7.26 7.81 1.93
CA GLY A 109 -7.76 8.96 2.68
C GLY A 109 -6.70 9.96 3.16
N ILE A 110 -5.43 9.70 2.92
CA ILE A 110 -4.32 10.56 3.34
C ILE A 110 -4.22 11.76 2.39
N SER A 111 -4.26 12.98 2.92
CA SER A 111 -4.32 14.19 2.10
C SER A 111 -3.56 15.40 2.65
N THR A 112 -3.25 15.40 3.93
CA THR A 112 -2.57 16.50 4.61
C THR A 112 -1.22 16.06 5.19
N ASN A 113 -0.38 17.04 5.55
CA ASN A 113 0.86 16.77 6.27
C ASN A 113 0.58 16.14 7.64
N ASP A 114 -0.45 16.59 8.36
CA ASP A 114 -0.84 16.02 9.66
C ASP A 114 -1.22 14.54 9.52
N ASP A 115 -1.95 14.18 8.44
CA ASP A 115 -2.25 12.77 8.16
C ASP A 115 -0.96 11.98 7.95
N VAL A 116 -0.05 12.49 7.11
CA VAL A 116 1.23 11.83 6.81
C VAL A 116 2.04 11.62 8.09
N ASN A 117 2.20 12.65 8.92
CA ASN A 117 2.94 12.58 10.17
C ASN A 117 2.29 11.60 11.15
N TRP A 118 0.96 11.60 11.24
CA TRP A 118 0.24 10.69 12.09
C TRP A 118 0.45 9.22 11.66
N PHE A 119 0.33 8.91 10.37
CA PHE A 119 0.55 7.56 9.88
C PHE A 119 2.00 7.11 9.98
N ASN A 120 2.96 7.98 9.70
CA ASN A 120 4.39 7.70 9.83
C ASN A 120 4.82 7.38 11.28
N SER A 121 4.04 7.80 12.29
CA SER A 121 4.32 7.41 13.68
C SER A 121 3.96 5.95 13.99
N PHE A 122 3.24 5.25 13.11
CA PHE A 122 2.79 3.86 13.29
C PHE A 122 3.16 2.91 12.15
N SER A 123 3.71 3.43 11.05
CA SER A 123 4.06 2.67 9.85
C SER A 123 5.37 3.17 9.23
N ASP A 124 5.89 2.48 8.24
CA ASP A 124 7.13 2.85 7.54
C ASP A 124 6.90 3.92 6.47
N GLY A 125 5.65 4.28 6.20
CA GLY A 125 5.32 5.34 5.28
C GLY A 125 3.83 5.50 4.98
N ALA A 126 3.49 6.63 4.34
CA ALA A 126 2.14 6.98 3.93
C ALA A 126 2.04 7.08 2.41
N VAL A 127 0.99 6.50 1.83
CA VAL A 127 0.71 6.54 0.39
C VAL A 127 -0.37 7.58 0.10
N VAL A 128 0.00 8.61 -0.65
CA VAL A 128 -0.89 9.71 -1.05
C VAL A 128 -1.20 9.60 -2.54
N GLY A 129 -2.42 9.25 -2.89
CA GLY A 129 -2.87 9.08 -4.27
C GLY A 129 -3.89 10.13 -4.69
N SER A 130 -5.14 10.00 -4.29
CA SER A 130 -6.26 10.83 -4.73
C SER A 130 -6.07 12.33 -4.46
N ALA A 131 -5.36 12.71 -3.41
CA ALA A 131 -5.05 14.10 -3.11
C ALA A 131 -4.11 14.71 -4.16
N VAL A 132 -3.13 13.95 -4.66
CA VAL A 132 -2.25 14.37 -5.78
C VAL A 132 -3.08 14.56 -7.06
N ILE A 133 -3.92 13.57 -7.39
CA ILE A 133 -4.79 13.66 -8.58
C ILE A 133 -5.70 14.90 -8.52
N LYS A 134 -6.32 15.15 -7.37
CA LYS A 134 -7.15 16.35 -7.16
C LYS A 134 -6.37 17.65 -7.38
N LYS A 135 -5.08 17.69 -7.02
CA LYS A 135 -4.22 18.86 -7.26
C LYS A 135 -3.92 19.04 -8.74
N VAL A 136 -3.59 17.95 -9.44
CA VAL A 136 -3.35 17.97 -10.89
C VAL A 136 -4.58 18.45 -11.65
N LEU A 137 -5.77 17.94 -11.32
CA LEU A 137 -7.03 18.31 -11.98
C LEU A 137 -7.46 19.75 -11.69
N LYS A 138 -7.09 20.30 -10.53
CA LYS A 138 -7.46 21.67 -10.15
C LYS A 138 -6.53 22.72 -10.74
N ASP A 139 -5.24 22.42 -10.88
CA ASP A 139 -4.24 23.36 -11.38
C ASP A 139 -3.11 22.59 -12.09
N THR A 140 -2.95 22.84 -13.38
CA THR A 140 -1.95 22.20 -14.24
C THR A 140 -0.64 22.98 -14.33
N LYS A 141 -0.49 24.08 -13.57
CA LYS A 141 0.74 24.89 -13.59
C LYS A 141 1.94 24.06 -13.13
N LYS A 142 3.08 24.32 -13.77
CA LYS A 142 4.36 23.69 -13.40
C LYS A 142 4.66 23.97 -11.93
N GLY A 143 5.07 22.92 -11.19
CA GLY A 143 5.45 23.02 -9.78
C GLY A 143 4.33 22.82 -8.75
N VAL A 144 3.06 22.78 -9.16
CA VAL A 144 1.92 22.60 -8.23
C VAL A 144 2.03 21.28 -7.48
N VAL A 145 2.30 20.18 -8.18
CA VAL A 145 2.46 18.85 -7.58
C VAL A 145 3.73 18.79 -6.72
N GLU A 146 4.83 19.34 -7.20
CA GLU A 146 6.09 19.41 -6.47
C GLU A 146 5.92 20.15 -5.13
N ASN A 147 5.30 21.31 -5.14
CA ASN A 147 5.03 22.09 -3.94
C ASN A 147 4.08 21.37 -2.98
N PHE A 148 3.06 20.69 -3.52
CA PHE A 148 2.15 19.90 -2.72
C PHE A 148 2.89 18.75 -2.02
N VAL A 149 3.70 17.98 -2.75
CA VAL A 149 4.49 16.88 -2.17
C VAL A 149 5.51 17.38 -1.16
N LYS A 150 6.19 18.51 -1.42
CA LYS A 150 7.09 19.14 -0.44
C LYS A 150 6.36 19.52 0.84
N ASN A 151 5.14 20.01 0.74
CA ASN A 151 4.33 20.36 1.92
C ASN A 151 3.85 19.15 2.72
N LEU A 152 3.67 17.99 2.07
CA LEU A 152 3.33 16.75 2.77
C LEU A 152 4.51 16.18 3.59
N LYS A 153 5.75 16.58 3.27
CA LYS A 153 6.99 16.07 3.91
C LYS A 153 7.55 16.99 5.00
N LYS A 154 6.90 18.12 5.28
CA LYS A 154 7.30 19.04 6.36
C LYS A 154 6.86 18.52 7.72
#